data_9657869a5f5ce3fb6570282bffa58019
#
_entry.id   9657869a5f5ce3fb6570282bffa58019
#
_cell.length_a   1.000
_cell.length_b   1.000
_cell.length_c   1.000
_cell.angle_alpha   90.00
_cell.angle_beta   90.00
_cell.angle_gamma   90.00
#
_symmetry.space_group_name_H-M   'P 1'
#
loop_
_entity.id
_entity.type
_entity.pdbx_description
1 polymer ?
#
loop_
_entity_poly.entity_id
_entity_poly.type
_entity_poly.pdbx_seq_one_letter_code
_entity_poly.pdbx_strand_id
1 'polypeptide(L)'
;MLEAGKYYPRDTFPLPEIDSNSQMYWSGGLELDTTSKNGIMRGKAVGGGTLAYQAVMCRFDEYAFGPWRDLSGIQYFTLEEMEPWYEKAESLLHMAPVDERYRNECSRIFVEGHAKYGYQAKPELRAQRDCHWEEGNDCIVCLGGCPIDSKQSMPHTVLKPALKQGLHLIPEFEAKRVEVKPDGVAVHGEYRQGERMSFFGRRLVLAGAPLGNTKLLLKSGFKAKLPALGNSFYIHTQWFHFGMYDREINGHKGPFQVYGSHDPKLRQQGFKLENTFPPPVGLAWLFPGYGREHHATMRKFRNLSCVETSIRSFHPGTLRLDKHENLIINCGLTDDEERRTKVAEELAHNILRSFGAKQVVASRFSICPHHFGGLNMGVNGAKSCVDPEFRLHGFPNIYCADTSAFPNAPGMNPVLTILALSIKASQQILKGMA
;
A
#
# COMPACT_ATOMS: atom_id res chain seq x y z
N MET A 1 -19.52 -10.24 -3.24
CA MET A 1 -18.47 -9.30 -2.85
C MET A 1 -19.07 -7.92 -2.69
N LEU A 2 -18.82 -7.25 -1.56
CA LEU A 2 -19.29 -5.89 -1.25
C LEU A 2 -18.09 -4.94 -1.33
N GLU A 3 -18.23 -3.79 -2.00
CA GLU A 3 -17.15 -2.82 -2.20
C GLU A 3 -17.69 -1.38 -2.08
N ALA A 4 -17.03 -0.55 -1.30
CA ALA A 4 -17.44 0.83 -1.06
C ALA A 4 -17.24 1.76 -2.28
N GLY A 5 -16.28 1.45 -3.12
CA GLY A 5 -15.96 2.23 -4.32
C GLY A 5 -16.71 1.77 -5.56
N LYS A 6 -16.59 2.57 -6.61
CA LYS A 6 -17.14 2.25 -7.93
C LYS A 6 -16.35 1.15 -8.63
N TYR A 7 -17.00 0.46 -9.54
CA TYR A 7 -16.34 -0.36 -10.56
C TYR A 7 -16.07 0.50 -11.79
N TYR A 8 -14.80 0.51 -12.22
CA TYR A 8 -14.36 1.22 -13.42
C TYR A 8 -14.01 0.20 -14.52
N PRO A 9 -14.88 0.00 -15.52
CA PRO A 9 -14.48 -0.65 -16.76
C PRO A 9 -13.30 0.09 -17.40
N ARG A 10 -12.52 -0.62 -18.22
CA ARG A 10 -11.28 -0.13 -18.82
C ARG A 10 -11.37 1.29 -19.40
N ASP A 11 -12.45 1.60 -20.12
CA ASP A 11 -12.60 2.86 -20.85
C ASP A 11 -13.22 3.99 -19.99
N THR A 12 -13.44 3.75 -18.71
CA THR A 12 -14.13 4.68 -17.80
C THR A 12 -13.26 5.22 -16.68
N PHE A 13 -11.94 4.92 -16.68
CA PHE A 13 -11.04 5.48 -15.68
C PHE A 13 -10.98 7.00 -15.79
N PRO A 14 -11.09 7.72 -14.63
CA PRO A 14 -10.87 9.16 -14.61
C PRO A 14 -9.37 9.44 -14.78
N LEU A 15 -8.92 9.76 -16.00
CA LEU A 15 -7.51 9.91 -16.33
C LEU A 15 -6.84 11.16 -15.73
N PRO A 16 -7.49 12.36 -15.64
CA PRO A 16 -6.88 13.49 -14.95
C PRO A 16 -6.62 13.16 -13.47
N GLU A 17 -5.44 13.51 -12.98
CA GLU A 17 -5.01 13.17 -11.61
C GLU A 17 -5.97 13.67 -10.54
N ILE A 18 -6.49 14.89 -10.68
CA ILE A 18 -7.48 15.47 -9.77
C ILE A 18 -8.78 14.65 -9.74
N ASP A 19 -9.24 14.20 -10.90
CA ASP A 19 -10.47 13.42 -11.01
C ASP A 19 -10.29 12.01 -10.45
N SER A 20 -9.15 11.37 -10.74
CA SER A 20 -8.83 10.06 -10.17
C SER A 20 -8.67 10.15 -8.64
N ASN A 21 -8.01 11.18 -8.11
CA ASN A 21 -7.88 11.37 -6.68
C ASN A 21 -9.24 11.54 -5.99
N SER A 22 -10.13 12.35 -6.56
CA SER A 22 -11.46 12.61 -5.97
C SER A 22 -12.40 11.40 -6.05
N GLN A 23 -12.28 10.57 -7.07
CA GLN A 23 -13.24 9.50 -7.35
C GLN A 23 -12.76 8.12 -6.90
N MET A 24 -11.44 7.84 -6.95
CA MET A 24 -10.88 6.51 -6.72
C MET A 24 -10.17 6.37 -5.37
N TYR A 25 -10.11 7.42 -4.56
CA TYR A 25 -9.45 7.39 -3.26
C TYR A 25 -10.36 7.86 -2.15
N TRP A 26 -10.13 7.37 -0.93
CA TRP A 26 -10.73 7.93 0.28
C TRP A 26 -10.18 9.34 0.51
N SER A 27 -11.04 10.28 0.87
CA SER A 27 -10.67 11.67 1.22
C SER A 27 -9.81 12.36 0.15
N GLY A 28 -10.04 12.05 -1.13
CA GLY A 28 -9.27 12.64 -2.22
C GLY A 28 -7.80 12.20 -2.29
N GLY A 29 -7.44 11.11 -1.62
CA GLY A 29 -6.09 10.53 -1.61
C GLY A 29 -5.25 10.90 -0.38
N LEU A 30 -5.78 11.66 0.58
CA LEU A 30 -5.01 12.09 1.76
C LEU A 30 -5.86 12.07 3.03
N GLU A 31 -5.59 11.12 3.92
CA GLU A 31 -6.11 11.08 5.29
C GLU A 31 -4.95 11.31 6.25
N LEU A 32 -4.99 12.39 7.03
CA LEU A 32 -3.89 12.73 7.93
C LEU A 32 -4.01 11.98 9.26
N ASP A 33 -2.86 11.60 9.82
CA ASP A 33 -2.77 11.14 11.19
C ASP A 33 -2.91 12.31 12.20
N THR A 34 -2.97 12.00 13.48
CA THR A 34 -3.10 13.02 14.55
C THR A 34 -1.95 14.02 14.61
N THR A 35 -0.79 13.69 14.05
CA THR A 35 0.37 14.59 13.98
C THR A 35 0.37 15.50 12.76
N SER A 36 -0.48 15.21 11.76
CA SER A 36 -0.50 15.83 10.44
C SER A 36 0.83 15.70 9.66
N LYS A 37 1.71 14.78 10.10
CA LYS A 37 2.99 14.50 9.44
C LYS A 37 2.92 13.30 8.49
N ASN A 38 1.92 12.44 8.67
CA ASN A 38 1.74 11.23 7.88
C ASN A 38 0.42 11.27 7.10
N GLY A 39 0.51 11.22 5.78
CA GLY A 39 -0.63 11.18 4.87
C GLY A 39 -0.94 9.76 4.45
N ILE A 40 -2.02 9.19 4.93
CA ILE A 40 -2.46 7.84 4.58
C ILE A 40 -3.17 7.88 3.23
N MET A 41 -2.71 7.07 2.29
CA MET A 41 -3.27 6.96 0.95
C MET A 41 -3.91 5.59 0.75
N ARG A 42 -5.19 5.55 0.39
CA ARG A 42 -5.90 4.29 0.14
C ARG A 42 -6.96 4.42 -0.94
N GLY A 43 -7.06 3.38 -1.78
CA GLY A 43 -8.03 3.33 -2.86
C GLY A 43 -9.46 3.12 -2.38
N LYS A 44 -10.42 3.68 -3.12
CA LYS A 44 -11.88 3.51 -2.98
C LYS A 44 -12.47 3.16 -4.34
N ALA A 45 -12.18 1.95 -4.79
CA ALA A 45 -12.66 1.42 -6.06
C ALA A 45 -12.63 -0.11 -6.02
N VAL A 46 -13.42 -0.76 -6.84
CA VAL A 46 -13.32 -2.21 -7.05
C VAL A 46 -11.90 -2.56 -7.50
N GLY A 47 -11.16 -3.30 -6.66
CA GLY A 47 -9.73 -3.58 -6.84
C GLY A 47 -8.81 -2.82 -5.90
N GLY A 48 -9.34 -1.84 -5.17
CA GLY A 48 -8.64 -1.14 -4.08
C GLY A 48 -7.27 -0.62 -4.48
N GLY A 49 -6.27 -0.86 -3.61
CA GLY A 49 -4.89 -0.42 -3.83
C GLY A 49 -4.23 -0.95 -5.11
N THR A 50 -4.73 -2.06 -5.70
CA THR A 50 -4.14 -2.58 -6.95
C THR A 50 -4.50 -1.77 -8.20
N LEU A 51 -5.46 -0.87 -8.12
CA LEU A 51 -5.70 0.14 -9.17
C LEU A 51 -4.75 1.34 -9.04
N ALA A 52 -4.37 1.66 -7.80
CA ALA A 52 -3.65 2.86 -7.41
C ALA A 52 -2.14 2.62 -7.13
N TYR A 53 -1.59 1.47 -7.46
CA TYR A 53 -0.22 1.09 -7.13
C TYR A 53 0.72 1.14 -8.35
N GLN A 54 2.02 1.15 -8.10
CA GLN A 54 3.07 1.14 -9.11
C GLN A 54 3.44 -0.27 -9.59
N ALA A 55 2.66 -1.27 -9.19
CA ALA A 55 2.82 -2.66 -9.57
C ALA A 55 4.18 -3.32 -9.19
N VAL A 56 4.88 -2.77 -8.21
CA VAL A 56 6.13 -3.34 -7.69
C VAL A 56 5.82 -4.60 -6.88
N MET A 57 6.54 -5.69 -7.19
CA MET A 57 6.33 -7.02 -6.62
C MET A 57 7.59 -7.50 -5.91
N CYS A 58 7.50 -7.60 -4.58
CA CYS A 58 8.60 -8.07 -3.74
C CYS A 58 8.15 -9.26 -2.91
N ARG A 59 8.93 -10.36 -2.91
CA ARG A 59 8.83 -11.38 -1.89
C ARG A 59 9.45 -10.85 -0.60
N PHE A 60 8.84 -11.14 0.54
CA PHE A 60 9.44 -10.76 1.82
C PHE A 60 10.68 -11.61 2.11
N ASP A 61 11.57 -11.03 2.88
CA ASP A 61 12.83 -11.62 3.33
C ASP A 61 12.77 -11.98 4.83
N GLU A 62 13.84 -12.51 5.34
CA GLU A 62 13.95 -12.87 6.76
C GLU A 62 13.93 -11.64 7.67
N TYR A 63 14.32 -10.45 7.20
CA TYR A 63 14.16 -9.19 7.94
C TYR A 63 12.70 -8.83 8.17
N ALA A 64 11.78 -9.32 7.33
CA ALA A 64 10.35 -9.18 7.52
C ALA A 64 9.76 -10.34 8.33
N PHE A 65 10.07 -11.59 7.98
CA PHE A 65 9.46 -12.77 8.59
C PHE A 65 9.96 -13.08 10.00
N GLY A 66 11.24 -12.83 10.30
CA GLY A 66 11.78 -13.04 11.66
C GLY A 66 10.96 -12.31 12.73
N PRO A 67 10.85 -10.98 12.67
CA PRO A 67 10.00 -10.23 13.58
C PRO A 67 8.51 -10.62 13.57
N TRP A 68 7.99 -11.13 12.44
CA TRP A 68 6.63 -11.64 12.41
C TRP A 68 6.44 -12.89 13.25
N ARG A 69 7.39 -13.85 13.18
CA ARG A 69 7.38 -15.03 14.04
C ARG A 69 7.47 -14.66 15.52
N ASP A 70 8.37 -13.74 15.87
CA ASP A 70 8.58 -13.31 17.25
C ASP A 70 7.33 -12.64 17.84
N LEU A 71 6.67 -11.78 17.09
CA LEU A 71 5.49 -11.05 17.55
C LEU A 71 4.23 -11.92 17.59
N SER A 72 4.04 -12.78 16.58
CA SER A 72 2.80 -13.53 16.39
C SER A 72 2.84 -14.93 17.01
N GLY A 73 4.02 -15.52 17.18
CA GLY A 73 4.21 -16.94 17.52
C GLY A 73 3.91 -17.90 16.37
N ILE A 74 3.65 -17.39 15.17
CA ILE A 74 3.28 -18.19 13.99
C ILE A 74 4.52 -18.63 13.24
N GLN A 75 4.77 -19.95 13.19
CA GLN A 75 6.02 -20.50 12.69
C GLN A 75 6.12 -20.58 11.16
N TYR A 76 5.00 -20.57 10.42
CA TYR A 76 5.03 -20.64 8.96
C TYR A 76 5.46 -19.34 8.24
N PHE A 77 5.79 -18.28 8.96
CA PHE A 77 6.38 -17.08 8.36
C PHE A 77 7.88 -17.30 8.11
N THR A 78 8.21 -18.15 7.16
CA THR A 78 9.56 -18.41 6.64
C THR A 78 9.53 -18.37 5.11
N LEU A 79 10.69 -18.20 4.49
CA LEU A 79 10.79 -18.23 3.03
C LEU A 79 10.32 -19.58 2.48
N GLU A 80 10.73 -20.67 3.11
CA GLU A 80 10.40 -22.05 2.70
C GLU A 80 8.88 -22.31 2.75
N GLU A 81 8.24 -22.02 3.86
CA GLU A 81 6.80 -22.22 4.05
C GLU A 81 5.93 -21.30 3.17
N MET A 82 6.47 -20.13 2.81
CA MET A 82 5.77 -19.17 1.96
C MET A 82 6.02 -19.38 0.47
N GLU A 83 7.06 -20.12 0.07
CA GLU A 83 7.43 -20.38 -1.33
C GLU A 83 6.25 -20.86 -2.19
N PRO A 84 5.49 -21.92 -1.82
CA PRO A 84 4.41 -22.44 -2.65
C PRO A 84 3.26 -21.40 -2.86
N TRP A 85 3.11 -20.46 -1.92
CA TRP A 85 2.10 -19.42 -2.00
C TRP A 85 2.55 -18.26 -2.88
N TYR A 86 3.85 -17.93 -2.84
CA TYR A 86 4.45 -16.98 -3.77
C TYR A 86 4.37 -17.49 -5.21
N GLU A 87 4.75 -18.73 -5.47
CA GLU A 87 4.66 -19.33 -6.81
C GLU A 87 3.23 -19.27 -7.37
N LYS A 88 2.22 -19.58 -6.55
CA LYS A 88 0.82 -19.46 -6.94
C LYS A 88 0.43 -17.99 -7.21
N ALA A 89 0.85 -17.05 -6.38
CA ALA A 89 0.59 -15.64 -6.57
C ALA A 89 1.22 -15.10 -7.86
N GLU A 90 2.46 -15.46 -8.10
CA GLU A 90 3.24 -15.10 -9.29
C GLU A 90 2.64 -15.67 -10.56
N SER A 91 2.11 -16.90 -10.52
CA SER A 91 1.44 -17.53 -11.66
C SER A 91 0.18 -16.80 -12.14
N LEU A 92 -0.42 -15.97 -11.27
CA LEU A 92 -1.57 -15.12 -11.62
C LEU A 92 -1.17 -13.82 -12.30
N LEU A 93 0.12 -13.49 -12.28
CA LEU A 93 0.63 -12.19 -12.70
C LEU A 93 1.68 -12.37 -13.78
N HIS A 94 1.76 -11.39 -14.68
CA HIS A 94 2.95 -11.23 -15.51
C HIS A 94 3.90 -10.28 -14.78
N MET A 95 5.08 -10.77 -14.39
CA MET A 95 6.06 -9.99 -13.65
C MET A 95 7.40 -10.00 -14.39
N ALA A 96 7.92 -8.82 -14.66
CA ALA A 96 9.23 -8.63 -15.27
C ALA A 96 9.84 -7.29 -14.84
N PRO A 97 11.17 -7.15 -14.85
CA PRO A 97 11.80 -5.85 -14.76
C PRO A 97 11.50 -5.02 -16.02
N VAL A 98 11.47 -3.72 -15.88
CA VAL A 98 11.38 -2.82 -17.04
C VAL A 98 12.70 -2.89 -17.81
N ASP A 99 12.62 -3.01 -19.15
CA ASP A 99 13.79 -3.01 -20.02
C ASP A 99 14.62 -1.72 -19.85
N GLU A 100 15.94 -1.85 -19.83
CA GLU A 100 16.86 -0.74 -19.59
C GLU A 100 16.71 0.44 -20.54
N ARG A 101 16.38 0.17 -21.80
CA ARG A 101 16.17 1.20 -22.84
C ARG A 101 15.06 2.20 -22.51
N TYR A 102 14.11 1.84 -21.64
CA TYR A 102 13.00 2.71 -21.22
C TYR A 102 13.24 3.45 -19.91
N ARG A 103 14.40 3.24 -19.25
CA ARG A 103 14.73 3.87 -18.00
C ARG A 103 15.09 5.32 -18.20
N ASN A 104 14.54 6.18 -17.36
CA ASN A 104 14.75 7.62 -17.43
C ASN A 104 16.00 8.08 -16.66
N GLU A 105 16.33 9.37 -16.74
CA GLU A 105 17.45 9.98 -16.05
C GLU A 105 17.36 9.87 -14.52
N CYS A 106 16.15 9.86 -13.92
CA CYS A 106 15.98 9.61 -12.50
C CYS A 106 16.47 8.22 -12.10
N SER A 107 16.17 7.20 -12.93
CA SER A 107 16.65 5.83 -12.71
C SER A 107 18.16 5.76 -12.77
N ARG A 108 18.80 6.47 -13.72
CA ARG A 108 20.26 6.53 -13.84
C ARG A 108 20.90 7.17 -12.61
N ILE A 109 20.40 8.34 -12.17
CA ILE A 109 20.89 9.04 -10.98
C ILE A 109 20.76 8.13 -9.75
N PHE A 110 19.66 7.39 -9.62
CA PHE A 110 19.42 6.47 -8.52
C PHE A 110 20.45 5.34 -8.48
N VAL A 111 20.63 4.62 -9.60
CA VAL A 111 21.52 3.45 -9.69
C VAL A 111 22.98 3.83 -9.50
N GLU A 112 23.47 4.80 -10.28
CA GLU A 112 24.86 5.26 -10.21
C GLU A 112 25.16 5.93 -8.86
N GLY A 113 24.18 6.62 -8.28
CA GLY A 113 24.28 7.23 -6.96
C GLY A 113 24.45 6.18 -5.85
N HIS A 114 23.68 5.10 -5.88
CA HIS A 114 23.84 4.01 -4.92
C HIS A 114 25.23 3.38 -5.03
N ALA A 115 25.66 3.05 -6.25
CA ALA A 115 27.00 2.49 -6.50
C ALA A 115 28.11 3.40 -5.96
N LYS A 116 28.00 4.72 -6.14
CA LYS A 116 28.95 5.71 -5.65
C LYS A 116 29.13 5.70 -4.13
N TYR A 117 28.05 5.40 -3.39
CA TYR A 117 28.07 5.32 -1.92
C TYR A 117 28.19 3.89 -1.39
N GLY A 118 28.50 2.91 -2.25
CA GLY A 118 28.78 1.53 -1.86
C GLY A 118 27.53 0.72 -1.51
N TYR A 119 26.38 1.12 -2.05
CA TYR A 119 25.11 0.40 -1.94
C TYR A 119 24.69 -0.18 -3.28
N GLN A 120 23.82 -1.20 -3.23
CA GLN A 120 23.25 -1.82 -4.41
C GLN A 120 21.83 -1.28 -4.68
N ALA A 121 21.57 -0.92 -5.94
CA ALA A 121 20.25 -0.72 -6.47
C ALA A 121 19.95 -1.82 -7.50
N LYS A 122 18.78 -2.45 -7.40
CA LYS A 122 18.38 -3.57 -8.27
C LYS A 122 17.10 -3.21 -9.02
N PRO A 123 16.92 -3.76 -10.24
CA PRO A 123 15.64 -3.66 -10.91
C PRO A 123 14.52 -4.28 -10.07
N GLU A 124 13.40 -3.58 -9.98
CA GLU A 124 12.18 -4.10 -9.36
C GLU A 124 11.38 -4.93 -10.37
N LEU A 125 10.82 -6.04 -9.90
CA LEU A 125 9.82 -6.77 -10.68
C LEU A 125 8.50 -5.98 -10.68
N ARG A 126 7.96 -5.77 -11.88
CA ARG A 126 6.70 -5.04 -12.07
C ARG A 126 5.64 -5.96 -12.65
N ALA A 127 4.47 -6.00 -12.00
CA ALA A 127 3.30 -6.73 -12.53
C ALA A 127 2.63 -5.91 -13.64
N GLN A 128 3.29 -5.83 -14.79
CA GLN A 128 2.83 -5.12 -16.00
C GLN A 128 3.16 -5.92 -17.23
N ARG A 129 2.21 -5.95 -18.18
CA ARG A 129 2.34 -6.64 -19.45
C ARG A 129 1.95 -5.70 -20.59
N ASP A 130 2.74 -5.68 -21.65
CA ASP A 130 2.45 -4.90 -22.87
C ASP A 130 2.16 -3.41 -22.57
N CYS A 131 2.99 -2.80 -21.73
CA CYS A 131 2.90 -1.37 -21.44
C CYS A 131 3.52 -0.57 -22.60
N HIS A 132 2.89 0.55 -22.97
CA HIS A 132 3.29 1.39 -24.10
C HIS A 132 4.46 2.32 -23.75
N TRP A 133 5.56 1.78 -23.23
CA TRP A 133 6.75 2.56 -22.91
C TRP A 133 7.32 3.32 -24.13
N GLU A 134 7.24 2.72 -25.32
CA GLU A 134 7.77 3.25 -26.57
C GLU A 134 7.03 4.48 -27.05
N GLU A 135 5.75 4.61 -26.75
CA GLU A 135 4.90 5.74 -27.10
C GLU A 135 5.07 6.94 -26.14
N GLY A 136 6.05 6.88 -25.24
CA GLY A 136 6.28 7.92 -24.24
C GLY A 136 5.21 7.96 -23.16
N ASN A 137 4.66 6.79 -22.82
CA ASN A 137 3.69 6.66 -21.76
C ASN A 137 4.28 7.17 -20.44
N ASP A 138 3.76 8.28 -19.96
CA ASP A 138 4.27 9.01 -18.80
C ASP A 138 3.99 8.32 -17.46
N CYS A 139 3.43 7.15 -17.40
CA CYS A 139 3.09 6.41 -16.16
C CYS A 139 2.36 7.21 -15.06
N ILE A 140 2.17 8.50 -15.23
CA ILE A 140 1.43 9.38 -14.30
C ILE A 140 0.03 8.85 -14.06
N VAL A 141 -0.61 8.36 -15.11
CA VAL A 141 -1.96 7.78 -15.04
C VAL A 141 -2.02 6.44 -14.32
N CYS A 142 -0.91 5.79 -14.04
CA CYS A 142 -0.90 4.50 -13.34
C CYS A 142 -1.57 4.55 -11.97
N LEU A 143 -1.50 5.65 -11.25
CA LEU A 143 -2.17 5.85 -9.97
C LEU A 143 -3.68 6.06 -10.10
N GLY A 144 -4.17 6.40 -11.29
CA GLY A 144 -5.58 6.57 -11.63
C GLY A 144 -6.21 5.37 -12.37
N GLY A 145 -5.56 4.20 -12.35
CA GLY A 145 -5.97 3.03 -13.12
C GLY A 145 -5.04 2.76 -14.31
N CYS A 146 -5.41 1.80 -15.15
CA CYS A 146 -4.64 1.48 -16.36
C CYS A 146 -5.60 1.28 -17.53
N PRO A 147 -5.74 2.26 -18.44
CA PRO A 147 -6.72 2.22 -19.53
C PRO A 147 -6.40 1.18 -20.60
N ILE A 148 -5.20 0.61 -20.60
CA ILE A 148 -4.78 -0.43 -21.55
C ILE A 148 -4.70 -1.84 -20.93
N ASP A 149 -5.11 -1.99 -19.66
CA ASP A 149 -5.03 -3.26 -18.89
C ASP A 149 -3.60 -3.87 -18.80
N SER A 150 -2.56 -3.08 -19.06
CA SER A 150 -1.16 -3.49 -18.88
C SER A 150 -0.85 -3.85 -17.44
N LYS A 151 -1.29 -3.01 -16.50
CA LYS A 151 -1.12 -3.24 -15.08
C LYS A 151 -1.99 -4.41 -14.61
N GLN A 152 -1.35 -5.43 -14.01
CA GLN A 152 -1.98 -6.66 -13.55
C GLN A 152 -2.71 -6.42 -12.22
N SER A 153 -3.73 -5.56 -12.27
CA SER A 153 -4.59 -5.27 -11.12
C SER A 153 -5.56 -6.42 -10.83
N MET A 154 -6.06 -6.51 -9.60
CA MET A 154 -7.00 -7.57 -9.21
C MET A 154 -8.30 -7.58 -10.03
N PRO A 155 -8.89 -6.44 -10.44
CA PRO A 155 -10.00 -6.46 -11.38
C PRO A 155 -9.68 -7.15 -12.71
N HIS A 156 -8.48 -6.95 -13.22
CA HIS A 156 -8.05 -7.54 -14.49
C HIS A 156 -7.72 -9.04 -14.36
N THR A 157 -6.96 -9.43 -13.33
CA THR A 157 -6.39 -10.79 -13.21
C THR A 157 -7.29 -11.78 -12.49
N VAL A 158 -7.98 -11.35 -11.43
CA VAL A 158 -8.73 -12.25 -10.55
C VAL A 158 -10.24 -12.03 -10.64
N LEU A 159 -10.70 -10.77 -10.62
CA LEU A 159 -12.13 -10.48 -10.54
C LEU A 159 -12.87 -10.83 -11.84
N LYS A 160 -12.33 -10.49 -13.00
CA LYS A 160 -12.96 -10.82 -14.30
C LYS A 160 -13.24 -12.32 -14.45
N PRO A 161 -12.31 -13.25 -14.18
CA PRO A 161 -12.59 -14.68 -14.14
C PRO A 161 -13.62 -15.08 -13.09
N ALA A 162 -13.55 -14.53 -11.88
CA ALA A 162 -14.45 -14.85 -10.79
C ALA A 162 -15.93 -14.46 -11.10
N LEU A 163 -16.13 -13.31 -11.72
CA LEU A 163 -17.47 -12.88 -12.18
C LEU A 163 -18.06 -13.86 -13.20
N LYS A 164 -17.24 -14.40 -14.11
CA LYS A 164 -17.69 -15.43 -15.08
C LYS A 164 -18.04 -16.76 -14.39
N GLN A 165 -17.49 -17.01 -13.19
CA GLN A 165 -17.76 -18.19 -12.38
C GLN A 165 -18.91 -17.98 -11.36
N GLY A 166 -19.65 -16.87 -11.46
CA GLY A 166 -20.83 -16.62 -10.62
C GLY A 166 -20.57 -15.78 -9.37
N LEU A 167 -19.41 -15.11 -9.25
CA LEU A 167 -19.23 -14.12 -8.18
C LEU A 167 -20.22 -12.95 -8.36
N HIS A 168 -20.99 -12.65 -7.32
CA HIS A 168 -21.83 -11.45 -7.28
C HIS A 168 -21.04 -10.28 -6.70
N LEU A 169 -20.93 -9.19 -7.47
CA LEU A 169 -20.28 -7.95 -7.08
C LEU A 169 -21.31 -6.87 -6.84
N ILE A 170 -21.27 -6.24 -5.67
CA ILE A 170 -22.07 -5.07 -5.28
C ILE A 170 -21.09 -3.92 -5.04
N PRO A 171 -20.79 -3.09 -6.05
CA PRO A 171 -20.00 -1.88 -5.88
C PRO A 171 -20.83 -0.78 -5.23
N GLU A 172 -20.18 0.29 -4.76
CA GLU A 172 -20.81 1.46 -4.12
C GLU A 172 -21.63 1.08 -2.86
N PHE A 173 -21.28 -0.03 -2.21
CA PHE A 173 -21.84 -0.43 -0.92
C PHE A 173 -20.80 -0.30 0.18
N GLU A 174 -20.98 0.66 1.07
CA GLU A 174 -20.12 0.85 2.24
C GLU A 174 -20.66 0.08 3.45
N ALA A 175 -19.95 -0.96 3.87
CA ALA A 175 -20.28 -1.71 5.08
C ALA A 175 -20.09 -0.82 6.32
N LYS A 176 -21.13 -0.69 7.16
CA LYS A 176 -21.16 0.14 8.36
C LYS A 176 -21.18 -0.64 9.65
N ARG A 177 -21.72 -1.86 9.63
CA ARG A 177 -21.87 -2.72 10.81
C ARG A 177 -21.87 -4.20 10.44
N VAL A 178 -21.27 -5.01 11.30
CA VAL A 178 -21.29 -6.47 11.26
C VAL A 178 -22.07 -7.00 12.48
N GLU A 179 -22.96 -7.93 12.24
CA GLU A 179 -23.73 -8.61 13.28
C GLU A 179 -23.54 -10.13 13.17
N VAL A 180 -23.08 -10.76 14.26
CA VAL A 180 -22.93 -12.21 14.33
C VAL A 180 -24.30 -12.84 14.63
N LYS A 181 -24.69 -13.82 13.81
CA LYS A 181 -25.92 -14.59 13.94
C LYS A 181 -25.59 -16.05 14.30
N PRO A 182 -26.54 -16.83 14.81
CA PRO A 182 -26.31 -18.25 15.13
C PRO A 182 -25.77 -19.09 13.98
N ASP A 183 -26.24 -18.81 12.76
CA ASP A 183 -25.95 -19.54 11.53
C ASP A 183 -25.08 -18.79 10.51
N GLY A 184 -24.55 -17.62 10.90
CA GLY A 184 -23.72 -16.83 10.00
C GLY A 184 -23.44 -15.41 10.44
N VAL A 185 -23.30 -14.52 9.49
CA VAL A 185 -22.91 -13.12 9.70
C VAL A 185 -23.76 -12.22 8.81
N ALA A 186 -24.39 -11.20 9.39
CA ALA A 186 -25.05 -10.13 8.64
C ALA A 186 -24.13 -8.90 8.53
N VAL A 187 -24.09 -8.29 7.36
CA VAL A 187 -23.40 -7.03 7.09
C VAL A 187 -24.43 -5.99 6.70
N HIS A 188 -24.48 -4.91 7.47
CA HIS A 188 -25.37 -3.77 7.24
C HIS A 188 -24.56 -2.61 6.71
N GLY A 189 -25.12 -1.85 5.77
CA GLY A 189 -24.41 -0.73 5.18
C GLY A 189 -25.30 0.16 4.33
N GLU A 190 -24.63 1.04 3.60
CA GLU A 190 -25.24 2.02 2.72
C GLU A 190 -24.81 1.77 1.28
N TYR A 191 -25.80 1.64 0.40
CA TYR A 191 -25.63 1.50 -1.02
C TYR A 191 -25.82 2.86 -1.68
N ARG A 192 -24.88 3.26 -2.55
CA ARG A 192 -24.91 4.56 -3.23
C ARG A 192 -25.18 5.71 -2.27
N GLN A 193 -26.19 6.53 -2.52
CA GLN A 193 -26.50 7.77 -1.79
C GLN A 193 -27.31 7.56 -0.50
N GLY A 194 -27.09 6.47 0.23
CA GLY A 194 -27.67 6.27 1.56
C GLY A 194 -28.80 5.25 1.64
N GLU A 195 -29.05 4.48 0.57
CA GLU A 195 -29.99 3.35 0.64
C GLU A 195 -29.45 2.30 1.61
N ARG A 196 -30.17 2.02 2.69
CA ARG A 196 -29.78 1.02 3.68
C ARG A 196 -30.05 -0.36 3.16
N MET A 197 -29.01 -1.19 3.13
CA MET A 197 -29.08 -2.58 2.70
C MET A 197 -28.41 -3.50 3.72
N SER A 198 -28.79 -4.77 3.69
CA SER A 198 -28.19 -5.82 4.53
C SER A 198 -27.99 -7.07 3.72
N PHE A 199 -26.82 -7.72 3.93
CA PHE A 199 -26.47 -8.97 3.31
C PHE A 199 -26.17 -10.00 4.38
N PHE A 200 -26.61 -11.23 4.18
CA PHE A 200 -26.33 -12.35 5.06
C PHE A 200 -25.47 -13.38 4.34
N GLY A 201 -24.52 -13.96 5.07
CA GLY A 201 -23.69 -15.05 4.60
C GLY A 201 -23.28 -15.99 5.73
N ARG A 202 -23.03 -17.25 5.43
CA ARG A 202 -22.52 -18.21 6.43
C ARG A 202 -21.13 -17.83 6.92
N ARG A 203 -20.35 -17.12 6.11
CA ARG A 203 -18.99 -16.65 6.42
C ARG A 203 -18.81 -15.23 5.91
N LEU A 204 -17.97 -14.48 6.61
CA LEU A 204 -17.52 -13.16 6.24
C LEU A 204 -16.00 -13.15 6.06
N VAL A 205 -15.51 -12.64 4.95
CA VAL A 205 -14.09 -12.36 4.74
C VAL A 205 -13.88 -10.84 4.75
N LEU A 206 -13.13 -10.37 5.72
CA LEU A 206 -12.75 -8.98 5.86
C LEU A 206 -11.59 -8.67 4.90
N ALA A 207 -11.78 -7.72 3.99
CA ALA A 207 -10.83 -7.28 2.99
C ALA A 207 -10.81 -5.74 2.83
N GLY A 208 -11.24 -5.00 3.86
CA GLY A 208 -11.34 -3.54 3.87
C GLY A 208 -10.03 -2.84 4.25
N ALA A 209 -8.92 -3.55 4.32
CA ALA A 209 -7.62 -3.10 4.79
C ALA A 209 -7.63 -2.54 6.24
N PRO A 210 -6.48 -2.19 6.85
CA PRO A 210 -6.38 -1.83 8.27
C PRO A 210 -7.42 -0.82 8.76
N LEU A 211 -7.56 0.29 8.04
CA LEU A 211 -8.46 1.36 8.47
C LEU A 211 -9.93 0.97 8.33
N GLY A 212 -10.30 0.35 7.19
CA GLY A 212 -11.67 -0.06 6.92
C GLY A 212 -12.14 -1.18 7.86
N ASN A 213 -11.37 -2.26 7.95
CA ASN A 213 -11.70 -3.38 8.82
C ASN A 213 -11.75 -3.00 10.30
N THR A 214 -10.77 -2.23 10.78
CA THR A 214 -10.73 -1.79 12.18
C THR A 214 -11.91 -0.89 12.50
N LYS A 215 -12.21 0.12 11.64
CA LYS A 215 -13.36 1.00 11.83
C LYS A 215 -14.67 0.21 11.87
N LEU A 216 -14.86 -0.72 10.92
CA LEU A 216 -16.04 -1.55 10.83
C LEU A 216 -16.25 -2.39 12.11
N LEU A 217 -15.22 -3.07 12.58
CA LEU A 217 -15.31 -3.91 13.78
C LEU A 217 -15.45 -3.11 15.07
N LEU A 218 -14.78 -1.95 15.19
CA LEU A 218 -14.96 -1.04 16.33
C LEU A 218 -16.42 -0.54 16.41
N LYS A 219 -16.99 -0.08 15.31
CA LYS A 219 -18.41 0.34 15.22
C LYS A 219 -19.38 -0.79 15.51
N SER A 220 -18.99 -2.03 15.27
CA SER A 220 -19.79 -3.23 15.52
C SER A 220 -19.63 -3.80 16.93
N GLY A 221 -18.84 -3.16 17.80
CA GLY A 221 -18.69 -3.56 19.20
C GLY A 221 -17.75 -4.75 19.45
N PHE A 222 -16.94 -5.15 18.46
CA PHE A 222 -16.03 -6.30 18.59
C PHE A 222 -14.90 -6.08 19.57
N LYS A 223 -14.57 -4.82 19.94
CA LYS A 223 -13.52 -4.49 20.92
C LYS A 223 -13.69 -5.20 22.27
N ALA A 224 -14.95 -5.45 22.69
CA ALA A 224 -15.24 -6.14 23.93
C ALA A 224 -14.73 -7.60 23.96
N LYS A 225 -14.65 -8.26 22.80
CA LYS A 225 -14.19 -9.66 22.66
C LYS A 225 -12.81 -9.76 22.00
N LEU A 226 -12.36 -8.70 21.33
CA LEU A 226 -11.04 -8.60 20.69
C LEU A 226 -10.24 -7.44 21.31
N PRO A 227 -9.61 -7.64 22.47
CA PRO A 227 -8.95 -6.56 23.21
C PRO A 227 -7.76 -5.95 22.43
N ALA A 228 -7.18 -6.69 21.50
CA ALA A 228 -6.10 -6.20 20.62
C ALA A 228 -6.59 -5.30 19.46
N LEU A 229 -7.89 -5.29 19.13
CA LEU A 229 -8.44 -4.56 17.99
C LEU A 229 -8.02 -3.07 18.01
N GLY A 230 -7.37 -2.63 16.94
CA GLY A 230 -6.89 -1.28 16.75
C GLY A 230 -5.65 -0.89 17.57
N ASN A 231 -4.99 -1.82 18.25
CA ASN A 231 -3.81 -1.53 19.08
C ASN A 231 -2.47 -1.64 18.36
N SER A 232 -2.42 -2.33 17.22
CA SER A 232 -1.19 -2.65 16.49
C SER A 232 -1.34 -2.18 15.05
N PHE A 233 -1.21 -0.88 14.83
CA PHE A 233 -1.25 -0.25 13.52
C PHE A 233 0.16 0.19 13.12
N TYR A 234 0.59 -0.16 11.92
CA TYR A 234 1.93 0.15 11.43
C TYR A 234 1.86 0.72 10.02
N ILE A 235 2.85 1.52 9.66
CA ILE A 235 2.99 2.16 8.35
C ILE A 235 4.42 2.02 7.81
N HIS A 236 4.56 2.23 6.52
CA HIS A 236 5.82 2.70 5.94
C HIS A 236 5.70 4.19 5.72
N THR A 237 6.53 4.98 6.39
CA THR A 237 6.62 6.42 6.10
C THR A 237 7.53 6.63 4.90
N GLN A 238 6.94 7.14 3.82
CA GLN A 238 7.67 7.43 2.59
C GLN A 238 7.90 8.93 2.46
N TRP A 239 9.17 9.33 2.47
CA TRP A 239 9.60 10.70 2.27
C TRP A 239 10.18 10.85 0.88
N PHE A 240 9.82 11.94 0.21
CA PHE A 240 10.27 12.24 -1.14
C PHE A 240 11.32 13.35 -1.09
N HIS A 241 12.47 13.09 -1.70
CA HIS A 241 13.60 14.00 -1.75
C HIS A 241 13.78 14.48 -3.18
N PHE A 242 13.60 15.78 -3.40
CA PHE A 242 13.61 16.39 -4.72
C PHE A 242 14.92 17.11 -4.96
N GLY A 243 15.67 16.67 -5.99
CA GLY A 243 16.84 17.38 -6.51
C GLY A 243 16.42 18.34 -7.63
N MET A 244 16.85 19.60 -7.55
CA MET A 244 16.61 20.62 -8.56
C MET A 244 17.86 20.85 -9.38
N TYR A 245 17.73 20.80 -10.71
CA TYR A 245 18.85 20.89 -11.66
C TYR A 245 18.70 22.09 -12.60
N ASP A 246 19.83 22.59 -13.14
CA ASP A 246 19.83 23.64 -14.18
C ASP A 246 19.52 23.08 -15.58
N ARG A 247 19.38 21.75 -15.70
CA ARG A 247 19.04 21.02 -16.93
C ARG A 247 17.71 20.28 -16.78
N GLU A 248 17.10 19.91 -17.88
CA GLU A 248 15.93 19.02 -17.85
C GLU A 248 16.33 17.61 -17.43
N ILE A 249 15.57 17.04 -16.51
CA ILE A 249 15.66 15.66 -16.05
C ILE A 249 14.49 14.85 -16.62
N ASN A 250 13.31 15.49 -16.75
CA ASN A 250 12.08 14.87 -17.23
C ASN A 250 11.69 13.59 -16.45
N GLY A 251 11.84 13.61 -15.12
CA GLY A 251 11.59 12.49 -14.23
C GLY A 251 10.16 11.95 -14.28
N HIS A 252 9.22 12.76 -14.76
CA HIS A 252 7.81 12.38 -14.98
C HIS A 252 7.59 11.55 -16.25
N LYS A 253 8.58 11.41 -17.12
CA LYS A 253 8.47 10.66 -18.37
C LYS A 253 9.01 9.25 -18.22
N GLY A 254 8.33 8.32 -18.88
CA GLY A 254 8.66 6.89 -18.83
C GLY A 254 8.36 6.23 -17.48
N PRO A 255 8.82 5.00 -17.28
CA PRO A 255 8.56 4.25 -16.07
C PRO A 255 9.36 4.79 -14.90
N PHE A 256 8.72 4.95 -13.76
CA PHE A 256 9.37 5.22 -12.49
C PHE A 256 9.08 4.09 -11.49
N GLN A 257 9.79 4.08 -10.34
CA GLN A 257 9.76 2.97 -9.39
C GLN A 257 10.16 1.63 -10.04
N VAL A 258 11.20 1.68 -10.86
CA VAL A 258 11.76 0.52 -11.57
C VAL A 258 13.03 -0.02 -10.94
N TYR A 259 13.59 0.72 -9.97
CA TYR A 259 14.71 0.32 -9.14
C TYR A 259 14.39 0.54 -7.67
N GLY A 260 14.83 -0.40 -6.85
CA GLY A 260 14.83 -0.27 -5.41
C GLY A 260 16.19 -0.65 -4.83
N SER A 261 16.54 -0.09 -3.68
CA SER A 261 17.70 -0.50 -2.91
C SER A 261 17.23 -1.29 -1.69
N HIS A 262 17.17 -2.61 -1.85
CA HIS A 262 16.96 -3.58 -0.77
C HIS A 262 18.30 -4.07 -0.21
N ASP A 263 19.35 -3.24 -0.27
CA ASP A 263 20.68 -3.54 0.24
C ASP A 263 20.60 -3.98 1.72
N PRO A 264 21.21 -5.11 2.11
CA PRO A 264 21.16 -5.59 3.48
C PRO A 264 21.58 -4.55 4.52
N LYS A 265 22.57 -3.70 4.20
CA LYS A 265 23.03 -2.63 5.09
C LYS A 265 21.93 -1.60 5.39
N LEU A 266 21.08 -1.30 4.40
CA LEU A 266 19.94 -0.38 4.56
C LEU A 266 18.78 -1.10 5.27
N ARG A 267 18.51 -2.35 4.90
CA ARG A 267 17.48 -3.19 5.54
C ARG A 267 17.74 -3.37 7.03
N GLN A 268 18.98 -3.61 7.45
CA GLN A 268 19.38 -3.70 8.85
C GLN A 268 19.13 -2.39 9.62
N GLN A 269 19.26 -1.25 8.96
CA GLN A 269 18.94 0.06 9.53
C GLN A 269 17.44 0.38 9.51
N GLY A 270 16.60 -0.50 8.95
CA GLY A 270 15.15 -0.37 8.94
C GLY A 270 14.61 0.61 7.91
N PHE A 271 15.31 0.83 6.80
CA PHE A 271 14.81 1.60 5.67
C PHE A 271 15.29 1.05 4.33
N LYS A 272 14.67 1.52 3.27
CA LYS A 272 15.05 1.30 1.87
C LYS A 272 14.86 2.58 1.07
N LEU A 273 15.44 2.63 -0.14
CA LEU A 273 15.22 3.69 -1.10
C LEU A 273 14.62 3.12 -2.39
N GLU A 274 13.80 3.94 -3.06
CA GLU A 274 13.22 3.64 -4.38
C GLU A 274 13.36 4.84 -5.31
N ASN A 275 13.54 4.58 -6.62
CA ASN A 275 13.41 5.65 -7.58
C ASN A 275 11.93 5.86 -7.87
N THR A 276 11.45 7.08 -7.71
CA THR A 276 10.06 7.43 -7.96
C THR A 276 9.94 8.84 -8.50
N PHE A 277 8.77 9.20 -8.96
CA PHE A 277 8.43 10.57 -9.29
C PHE A 277 6.93 10.78 -9.10
N PRO A 278 6.49 11.69 -8.21
CA PRO A 278 5.08 11.96 -8.01
C PRO A 278 4.49 12.69 -9.21
N PRO A 279 3.23 12.42 -9.56
CA PRO A 279 2.53 13.19 -10.59
C PRO A 279 2.31 14.64 -10.14
N PRO A 280 1.90 15.56 -11.05
CA PRO A 280 1.89 17.00 -10.77
C PRO A 280 1.10 17.45 -9.55
N VAL A 281 -0.08 16.87 -9.30
CA VAL A 281 -0.89 17.21 -8.10
C VAL A 281 -0.22 16.65 -6.85
N GLY A 282 0.24 15.41 -6.89
CA GLY A 282 1.01 14.81 -5.79
C GLY A 282 2.27 15.58 -5.47
N LEU A 283 3.01 16.04 -6.50
CA LEU A 283 4.18 16.89 -6.31
C LEU A 283 3.80 18.21 -5.61
N ALA A 284 2.72 18.85 -6.04
CA ALA A 284 2.27 20.12 -5.44
C ALA A 284 1.87 19.96 -3.97
N TRP A 285 1.36 18.80 -3.57
CA TRP A 285 1.09 18.51 -2.15
C TRP A 285 2.37 18.31 -1.34
N LEU A 286 3.33 17.59 -1.91
CA LEU A 286 4.54 17.17 -1.22
C LEU A 286 5.59 18.27 -1.15
N PHE A 287 5.70 19.09 -2.20
CA PHE A 287 6.75 20.10 -2.27
C PHE A 287 6.53 21.21 -1.23
N PRO A 288 7.56 21.60 -0.45
CA PRO A 288 7.43 22.64 0.55
C PRO A 288 7.21 24.05 -0.06
N GLY A 289 6.76 24.97 0.75
CA GLY A 289 6.49 26.35 0.34
C GLY A 289 5.00 26.60 -0.02
N TYR A 290 4.69 27.82 -0.36
CA TYR A 290 3.36 28.27 -0.75
C TYR A 290 3.41 29.52 -1.64
N GLY A 291 2.28 29.87 -2.26
CA GLY A 291 2.13 31.08 -3.05
C GLY A 291 3.10 31.17 -4.25
N ARG A 292 3.69 32.35 -4.45
CA ARG A 292 4.55 32.62 -5.63
C ARG A 292 5.81 31.78 -5.68
N GLU A 293 6.43 31.53 -4.53
CA GLU A 293 7.63 30.69 -4.44
C GLU A 293 7.35 29.25 -4.84
N HIS A 294 6.29 28.66 -4.28
CA HIS A 294 5.83 27.33 -4.64
C HIS A 294 5.50 27.23 -6.14
N HIS A 295 4.76 28.22 -6.67
CA HIS A 295 4.45 28.28 -8.10
C HIS A 295 5.71 28.33 -8.97
N ALA A 296 6.70 29.15 -8.59
CA ALA A 296 7.96 29.24 -9.32
C ALA A 296 8.73 27.89 -9.36
N THR A 297 8.68 27.14 -8.28
CA THR A 297 9.23 25.79 -8.21
C THR A 297 8.46 24.80 -9.09
N MET A 298 7.14 24.83 -9.05
CA MET A 298 6.30 23.94 -9.87
C MET A 298 6.52 24.19 -11.36
N ARG A 299 6.84 25.40 -11.79
CA ARG A 299 7.24 25.68 -13.17
C ARG A 299 8.53 25.00 -13.61
N LYS A 300 9.38 24.57 -12.66
CA LYS A 300 10.60 23.81 -12.91
C LYS A 300 10.39 22.30 -12.81
N PHE A 301 9.17 21.83 -12.92
CA PHE A 301 8.79 20.42 -12.82
C PHE A 301 9.69 19.48 -13.64
N ARG A 302 10.06 19.89 -14.87
CA ARG A 302 10.92 19.12 -15.75
C ARG A 302 12.37 19.02 -15.28
N ASN A 303 12.81 19.94 -14.40
CA ASN A 303 14.16 20.00 -13.88
C ASN A 303 14.34 19.21 -12.57
N LEU A 304 13.32 18.47 -12.14
CA LEU A 304 13.35 17.73 -10.90
C LEU A 304 13.71 16.26 -11.11
N SER A 305 14.49 15.73 -10.18
CA SER A 305 14.64 14.31 -9.92
C SER A 305 14.09 13.99 -8.53
N CYS A 306 13.72 12.75 -8.28
CA CYS A 306 13.19 12.32 -6.99
C CYS A 306 13.82 11.00 -6.55
N VAL A 307 14.11 10.92 -5.26
CA VAL A 307 14.43 9.67 -4.55
C VAL A 307 13.45 9.55 -3.39
N GLU A 308 12.83 8.40 -3.24
CA GLU A 308 11.99 8.08 -2.11
C GLU A 308 12.79 7.32 -1.06
N THR A 309 12.60 7.67 0.21
CA THR A 309 13.05 6.87 1.35
C THR A 309 11.85 6.28 2.07
N SER A 310 11.85 4.98 2.29
CA SER A 310 10.77 4.26 2.95
C SER A 310 11.26 3.71 4.29
N ILE A 311 10.74 4.26 5.38
CA ILE A 311 11.13 3.90 6.76
C ILE A 311 10.17 2.85 7.28
N ARG A 312 10.70 1.75 7.77
CA ARG A 312 9.94 0.70 8.45
C ARG A 312 9.52 1.17 9.84
N SER A 313 8.23 1.16 10.13
CA SER A 313 7.73 1.34 11.50
C SER A 313 7.98 0.08 12.33
N PHE A 314 8.65 0.22 13.48
CA PHE A 314 8.85 -0.85 14.45
C PHE A 314 7.88 -0.75 15.62
N HIS A 315 7.37 0.45 15.89
CA HIS A 315 6.48 0.70 17.02
C HIS A 315 5.02 0.80 16.54
N PRO A 316 4.09 0.18 17.25
CA PRO A 316 2.69 0.20 16.87
C PRO A 316 2.05 1.56 17.16
N GLY A 317 1.37 2.08 16.17
CA GLY A 317 0.36 3.11 16.34
C GLY A 317 -0.98 2.52 16.78
N THR A 318 -2.01 3.35 16.79
CA THR A 318 -3.36 2.94 17.21
C THR A 318 -4.43 3.50 16.28
N LEU A 319 -5.50 2.72 16.14
CA LEU A 319 -6.75 3.12 15.48
C LEU A 319 -7.88 3.12 16.52
N ARG A 320 -8.58 4.23 16.67
CA ARG A 320 -9.69 4.43 17.64
C ARG A 320 -10.84 5.15 16.96
N LEU A 321 -11.99 5.13 17.60
CA LEU A 321 -13.11 6.00 17.22
C LEU A 321 -13.22 7.19 18.19
N ASP A 322 -13.53 8.35 17.64
CA ASP A 322 -13.96 9.48 18.45
C ASP A 322 -15.44 9.35 18.86
N LYS A 323 -15.97 10.33 19.58
CA LYS A 323 -17.37 10.37 20.01
C LYS A 323 -18.39 10.48 18.87
N HIS A 324 -17.94 10.81 17.67
CA HIS A 324 -18.75 10.91 16.45
C HIS A 324 -18.52 9.71 15.51
N GLU A 325 -17.87 8.65 16.02
CA GLU A 325 -17.50 7.45 15.26
C GLU A 325 -16.55 7.69 14.06
N ASN A 326 -15.81 8.80 14.06
CA ASN A 326 -14.74 9.02 13.11
C ASN A 326 -13.48 8.26 13.53
N LEU A 327 -12.75 7.77 12.55
CA LEU A 327 -11.49 7.06 12.82
C LEU A 327 -10.39 8.05 13.20
N ILE A 328 -9.80 7.87 14.37
CA ILE A 328 -8.58 8.56 14.81
C ILE A 328 -7.41 7.65 14.48
N ILE A 329 -6.48 8.17 13.68
CA ILE A 329 -5.27 7.47 13.24
C ILE A 329 -4.10 8.07 14.01
N ASN A 330 -3.49 7.29 14.89
CA ASN A 330 -2.30 7.70 15.63
C ASN A 330 -1.12 6.80 15.24
N CYS A 331 -0.20 7.32 14.44
CA CYS A 331 0.98 6.62 13.94
C CYS A 331 2.19 7.57 13.83
N GLY A 332 2.31 8.49 14.79
CA GLY A 332 3.48 9.38 14.86
C GLY A 332 4.80 8.61 14.96
N LEU A 333 5.86 9.18 14.40
CA LEU A 333 7.19 8.60 14.45
C LEU A 333 7.75 8.65 15.88
N THR A 334 8.45 7.60 16.26
CA THR A 334 9.27 7.57 17.47
C THR A 334 10.62 8.23 17.23
N ASP A 335 11.35 8.57 18.30
CA ASP A 335 12.71 9.16 18.20
C ASP A 335 13.66 8.27 17.37
N ASP A 336 13.52 6.95 17.47
CA ASP A 336 14.30 6.01 16.69
C ASP A 336 13.95 6.08 15.19
N GLU A 337 12.67 6.16 14.86
CA GLU A 337 12.20 6.28 13.48
C GLU A 337 12.56 7.65 12.88
N GLU A 338 12.51 8.72 13.67
CA GLU A 338 12.98 10.04 13.25
C GLU A 338 14.49 10.06 12.98
N ARG A 339 15.30 9.40 13.83
CA ARG A 339 16.74 9.25 13.61
C ARG A 339 17.03 8.49 12.31
N ARG A 340 16.35 7.38 12.06
CA ARG A 340 16.50 6.60 10.82
C ARG A 340 16.06 7.38 9.59
N THR A 341 15.01 8.17 9.72
CA THR A 341 14.55 9.09 8.66
C THR A 341 15.66 10.06 8.26
N LYS A 342 16.35 10.66 9.23
CA LYS A 342 17.47 11.59 8.95
C LYS A 342 18.65 10.91 8.25
N VAL A 343 18.99 9.67 8.64
CA VAL A 343 20.06 8.90 7.98
C VAL A 343 19.70 8.58 6.53
N ALA A 344 18.45 8.15 6.29
CA ALA A 344 17.96 7.86 4.95
C ALA A 344 17.88 9.13 4.07
N GLU A 345 17.42 10.25 4.65
CA GLU A 345 17.40 11.56 4.00
C GLU A 345 18.79 12.01 3.59
N GLU A 346 19.78 11.90 4.48
CA GLU A 346 21.17 12.27 4.17
C GLU A 346 21.71 11.48 2.98
N LEU A 347 21.48 10.17 2.94
CA LEU A 347 21.88 9.33 1.80
C LEU A 347 21.18 9.77 0.50
N ALA A 348 19.87 10.00 0.53
CA ALA A 348 19.11 10.47 -0.64
C ALA A 348 19.63 11.84 -1.13
N HIS A 349 19.87 12.77 -0.21
CA HIS A 349 20.41 14.10 -0.53
C HIS A 349 21.82 14.02 -1.13
N ASN A 350 22.68 13.16 -0.60
CA ASN A 350 24.04 12.95 -1.11
C ASN A 350 24.00 12.35 -2.52
N ILE A 351 23.12 11.39 -2.79
CA ILE A 351 22.90 10.85 -4.13
C ILE A 351 22.54 11.99 -5.10
N LEU A 352 21.51 12.76 -4.80
CA LEU A 352 21.03 13.83 -5.68
C LEU A 352 22.09 14.91 -5.94
N ARG A 353 22.78 15.39 -4.88
CA ARG A 353 23.85 16.38 -4.99
C ARG A 353 25.03 15.89 -5.81
N SER A 354 25.38 14.61 -5.70
CA SER A 354 26.52 14.03 -6.41
C SER A 354 26.35 13.97 -7.94
N PHE A 355 25.11 14.18 -8.42
CA PHE A 355 24.75 14.28 -9.84
C PHE A 355 24.38 15.71 -10.26
N GLY A 356 24.72 16.70 -9.45
CA GLY A 356 24.66 18.12 -9.81
C GLY A 356 23.36 18.83 -9.42
N ALA A 357 22.56 18.27 -8.51
CA ALA A 357 21.43 19.00 -7.94
C ALA A 357 21.91 20.25 -7.21
N LYS A 358 21.42 21.42 -7.61
CA LYS A 358 21.77 22.72 -7.02
C LYS A 358 21.10 22.96 -5.67
N GLN A 359 19.92 22.39 -5.54
CA GLN A 359 19.13 22.39 -4.31
C GLN A 359 18.51 21.01 -4.12
N VAL A 360 18.42 20.56 -2.89
CA VAL A 360 17.70 19.34 -2.52
C VAL A 360 16.76 19.68 -1.37
N VAL A 361 15.51 19.26 -1.49
CA VAL A 361 14.48 19.48 -0.47
C VAL A 361 13.71 18.20 -0.20
N ALA A 362 13.33 17.96 1.06
CA ALA A 362 12.43 16.87 1.43
C ALA A 362 10.97 17.31 1.32
N SER A 363 10.07 16.34 1.15
CA SER A 363 8.63 16.58 1.20
C SER A 363 8.22 17.15 2.56
N ARG A 364 7.13 17.95 2.59
CA ARG A 364 6.64 18.58 3.84
C ARG A 364 5.98 17.59 4.80
N PHE A 365 5.52 16.45 4.31
CA PHE A 365 4.97 15.33 5.07
C PHE A 365 5.26 14.02 4.33
N SER A 366 5.15 12.89 5.03
CA SER A 366 5.30 11.58 4.42
C SER A 366 4.00 11.12 3.77
N ILE A 367 4.09 10.32 2.71
CA ILE A 367 2.97 9.53 2.21
C ILE A 367 3.10 8.11 2.72
N CYS A 368 1.99 7.53 3.18
CA CYS A 368 1.93 6.20 3.72
C CYS A 368 0.92 5.35 2.93
N PRO A 369 1.30 4.82 1.75
CA PRO A 369 0.44 3.95 0.95
C PRO A 369 0.42 2.52 1.51
N HIS A 370 1.40 2.17 2.33
CA HIS A 370 1.53 0.86 2.95
C HIS A 370 1.19 0.95 4.43
N HIS A 371 0.05 0.37 4.81
CA HIS A 371 -0.44 0.33 6.19
C HIS A 371 -0.82 -1.10 6.57
N PHE A 372 -0.57 -1.46 7.84
CA PHE A 372 -0.60 -2.84 8.32
C PHE A 372 -1.20 -2.92 9.72
N GLY A 373 -1.72 -4.09 10.07
CA GLY A 373 -2.21 -4.36 11.42
C GLY A 373 -3.59 -3.78 11.71
N GLY A 374 -3.84 -3.43 12.95
CA GLY A 374 -5.17 -3.11 13.44
C GLY A 374 -5.98 -4.35 13.82
N LEU A 375 -5.79 -5.45 13.08
CA LEU A 375 -6.31 -6.79 13.36
C LEU A 375 -5.18 -7.83 13.39
N ASN A 376 -4.00 -7.45 13.78
CA ASN A 376 -2.80 -8.30 13.72
C ASN A 376 -3.07 -9.75 14.11
N MET A 377 -2.44 -10.69 13.35
CA MET A 377 -2.58 -12.12 13.61
C MET A 377 -1.55 -12.64 14.62
N GLY A 378 -1.89 -13.72 15.30
CA GLY A 378 -1.02 -14.38 16.27
C GLY A 378 -1.73 -15.51 17.01
N VAL A 379 -0.95 -16.34 17.68
CA VAL A 379 -1.46 -17.49 18.45
C VAL A 379 -2.18 -17.10 19.75
N ASN A 380 -1.95 -15.90 20.26
CA ASN A 380 -2.51 -15.44 21.52
C ASN A 380 -3.64 -14.43 21.30
N GLY A 381 -4.90 -14.86 21.48
CA GLY A 381 -6.08 -14.02 21.30
C GLY A 381 -6.22 -12.82 22.23
N ALA A 382 -5.45 -12.74 23.33
CA ALA A 382 -5.38 -11.54 24.16
C ALA A 382 -4.51 -10.44 23.52
N LYS A 383 -3.56 -10.81 22.64
CA LYS A 383 -2.59 -9.92 21.99
C LYS A 383 -2.81 -9.76 20.48
N SER A 384 -3.67 -10.57 19.89
CA SER A 384 -3.97 -10.58 18.46
C SER A 384 -5.48 -10.70 18.19
N CYS A 385 -5.91 -10.32 17.01
CA CYS A 385 -7.30 -10.41 16.59
C CYS A 385 -7.58 -11.61 15.68
N VAL A 386 -6.57 -12.03 14.91
CA VAL A 386 -6.68 -13.08 13.89
C VAL A 386 -5.81 -14.26 14.31
N ASP A 387 -6.36 -15.48 14.22
CA ASP A 387 -5.64 -16.72 14.51
C ASP A 387 -4.75 -17.17 13.32
N PRO A 388 -3.87 -18.18 13.50
CA PRO A 388 -3.02 -18.68 12.41
C PRO A 388 -3.78 -19.23 11.19
N GLU A 389 -5.07 -19.56 11.33
CA GLU A 389 -5.96 -20.02 10.26
C GLU A 389 -6.80 -18.88 9.65
N PHE A 390 -6.38 -17.61 9.90
CA PHE A 390 -7.03 -16.39 9.39
C PHE A 390 -8.43 -16.08 9.93
N ARG A 391 -8.90 -16.78 10.99
CA ARG A 391 -10.19 -16.49 11.64
C ARG A 391 -10.01 -15.41 12.72
N LEU A 392 -11.04 -14.63 12.96
CA LEU A 392 -11.05 -13.80 14.17
C LEU A 392 -11.18 -14.68 15.42
N HIS A 393 -10.34 -14.44 16.42
CA HIS A 393 -10.41 -15.16 17.70
C HIS A 393 -11.79 -15.11 18.31
N GLY A 394 -12.38 -16.29 18.56
CA GLY A 394 -13.74 -16.42 19.09
C GLY A 394 -14.88 -16.21 18.07
N PHE A 395 -14.54 -16.05 16.77
CA PHE A 395 -15.53 -15.88 15.69
C PHE A 395 -15.18 -16.78 14.50
N PRO A 396 -15.57 -18.08 14.53
CA PRO A 396 -15.13 -19.07 13.55
C PRO A 396 -15.61 -18.80 12.11
N ASN A 397 -16.61 -17.95 11.95
CA ASN A 397 -17.20 -17.61 10.64
C ASN A 397 -16.70 -16.28 10.07
N ILE A 398 -15.74 -15.60 10.73
CA ILE A 398 -15.19 -14.32 10.27
C ILE A 398 -13.69 -14.47 10.04
N TYR A 399 -13.25 -14.15 8.83
CA TYR A 399 -11.85 -14.28 8.38
C TYR A 399 -11.28 -12.93 8.00
N CYS A 400 -9.96 -12.79 8.11
CA CYS A 400 -9.22 -11.61 7.63
C CYS A 400 -7.91 -12.07 6.98
N ALA A 401 -7.69 -11.71 5.71
CA ALA A 401 -6.53 -12.14 4.93
C ALA A 401 -5.84 -11.00 4.15
N ASP A 402 -6.09 -9.76 4.55
CA ASP A 402 -5.41 -8.58 4.01
C ASP A 402 -4.33 -8.05 4.98
N THR A 403 -3.78 -6.88 4.71
CA THR A 403 -2.74 -6.26 5.54
C THR A 403 -3.18 -5.93 6.96
N SER A 404 -4.48 -5.97 7.26
CA SER A 404 -4.97 -5.84 8.64
C SER A 404 -4.43 -6.93 9.55
N ALA A 405 -4.22 -8.14 9.02
CA ALA A 405 -3.71 -9.29 9.76
C ALA A 405 -2.18 -9.26 9.96
N PHE A 406 -1.44 -8.41 9.26
CA PHE A 406 0.03 -8.41 9.36
C PHE A 406 0.50 -8.06 10.77
N PRO A 407 1.47 -8.83 11.32
CA PRO A 407 1.96 -8.61 12.69
C PRO A 407 2.67 -7.27 12.90
N ASN A 408 3.40 -6.78 11.88
CA ASN A 408 4.01 -5.45 11.85
C ASN A 408 4.31 -5.01 10.41
N ALA A 409 4.92 -3.83 10.25
CA ALA A 409 5.40 -3.34 8.96
C ALA A 409 6.61 -4.16 8.46
N PRO A 410 6.57 -4.76 7.26
CA PRO A 410 7.65 -5.63 6.75
C PRO A 410 8.87 -4.86 6.24
N GLY A 411 8.74 -3.57 5.94
CA GLY A 411 9.78 -2.74 5.31
C GLY A 411 10.00 -3.04 3.83
N MET A 412 9.02 -3.67 3.16
CA MET A 412 9.02 -3.99 1.73
C MET A 412 7.63 -3.73 1.13
N ASN A 413 7.56 -3.58 -0.20
CA ASN A 413 6.28 -3.41 -0.92
C ASN A 413 5.42 -4.68 -0.72
N PRO A 414 4.19 -4.56 -0.21
CA PRO A 414 3.52 -5.72 0.38
C PRO A 414 2.66 -6.55 -0.58
N VAL A 415 2.37 -6.08 -1.80
CA VAL A 415 1.27 -6.61 -2.64
C VAL A 415 1.44 -8.09 -2.95
N LEU A 416 2.64 -8.56 -3.30
CA LEU A 416 2.87 -9.97 -3.62
C LEU A 416 2.63 -10.87 -2.39
N THR A 417 3.07 -10.44 -1.21
CA THR A 417 2.83 -11.19 0.04
C THR A 417 1.36 -11.15 0.47
N ILE A 418 0.66 -10.02 0.23
CA ILE A 418 -0.79 -9.96 0.45
C ILE A 418 -1.49 -11.03 -0.41
N LEU A 419 -1.14 -11.11 -1.68
CA LEU A 419 -1.74 -12.08 -2.60
C LEU A 419 -1.42 -13.52 -2.17
N ALA A 420 -0.16 -13.82 -1.84
CA ALA A 420 0.26 -15.14 -1.36
C ALA A 420 -0.50 -15.57 -0.10
N LEU A 421 -0.61 -14.69 0.91
CA LEU A 421 -1.37 -14.98 2.14
C LEU A 421 -2.89 -15.06 1.89
N SER A 422 -3.43 -14.25 0.98
CA SER A 422 -4.85 -14.34 0.60
C SER A 422 -5.17 -15.67 -0.09
N ILE A 423 -4.28 -16.21 -0.92
CA ILE A 423 -4.41 -17.54 -1.52
C ILE A 423 -4.35 -18.63 -0.43
N LYS A 424 -3.39 -18.53 0.50
CA LYS A 424 -3.31 -19.44 1.65
C LYS A 424 -4.59 -19.43 2.47
N ALA A 425 -5.10 -18.25 2.81
CA ALA A 425 -6.34 -18.07 3.54
C ALA A 425 -7.56 -18.66 2.80
N SER A 426 -7.64 -18.44 1.49
CA SER A 426 -8.76 -18.98 0.68
C SER A 426 -8.83 -20.50 0.75
N GLN A 427 -7.68 -21.18 0.73
CA GLN A 427 -7.63 -22.64 0.89
C GLN A 427 -8.07 -23.09 2.28
N GLN A 428 -7.74 -22.35 3.34
CA GLN A 428 -8.21 -22.67 4.70
C GLN A 428 -9.71 -22.46 4.84
N ILE A 429 -10.25 -21.38 4.24
CA ILE A 429 -11.69 -21.13 4.22
C ILE A 429 -12.43 -22.26 3.50
N LEU A 430 -11.92 -22.74 2.36
CA LEU A 430 -12.52 -23.85 1.60
C LEU A 430 -12.47 -25.18 2.35
N LYS A 431 -11.35 -25.53 2.99
CA LYS A 431 -11.25 -26.73 3.84
C LYS A 431 -12.31 -26.77 4.95
N GLY A 432 -12.59 -25.62 5.56
CA GLY A 432 -13.66 -25.50 6.56
C GLY A 432 -15.07 -25.49 5.96
N MET A 433 -15.24 -25.64 4.63
CA MET A 433 -16.56 -25.79 3.96
C MET A 433 -16.90 -27.23 3.60
N ALA A 434 -15.90 -28.10 3.52
CA ALA A 434 -16.06 -29.54 3.34
C ALA A 434 -16.42 -30.20 4.67
#